data_10fc9bdc354c7325c59e0bbf63fdddc9
#
_entry.id   10fc9bdc354c7325c59e0bbf63fdddc9
#
_cell.length_a   1.000
_cell.length_b   1.000
_cell.length_c   1.000
_cell.angle_alpha   90.00
_cell.angle_beta   90.00
_cell.angle_gamma   90.00
#
_symmetry.space_group_name_H-M   'P 1'
#
loop_
_entity.id
_entity.type
_entity.pdbx_description
1 polymer ?
#
loop_
_entity_poly.entity_id
_entity_poly.type
_entity_poly.pdbx_seq_one_letter_code
_entity_poly.pdbx_strand_id
1 'polypeptide(L)'
;MRAIILAVMLAAFGSGPALANAGVGAGTGEAARAQRPASQGRLEGPSELHSRIYPGTVRRYWVYVPAEYVPTSPPNLLLFQDGQRATNPTGSLRVPAVLDDLAARKAIPPTLGVFVTPGHRSERYPDDLGMNNPDHRAAEYDSLTDDYARMTLQELLPAVARRWRFSNDPKRRAIGGTSSGAIASWTVAWRHPEAFGNVISFIGSYTSIGLQLKPDGTPRAYGGDTYPGLIRKSSIRPLRIFLQDGRNDLDNEHGNWFLANQQMLKALEWANAHADEEKRVGARYDVNHAWTDGAHSDADGAAILPEVLRWIWRDQQRRR
;
A
#
# COMPACT_ATOMS: atom_id res chain seq x y z
N MET A 1 27.42 30.35 34.83
CA MET A 1 28.81 30.89 34.70
C MET A 1 29.56 30.08 33.65
N ARG A 2 30.22 30.85 32.80
CA ARG A 2 31.16 30.51 31.69
C ARG A 2 30.54 30.09 30.38
N ALA A 3 30.38 31.12 29.55
CA ALA A 3 30.37 31.08 28.08
C ALA A 3 31.81 30.86 27.58
N ILE A 4 31.95 30.16 26.46
CA ILE A 4 33.15 30.23 25.61
C ILE A 4 32.70 30.51 24.18
N ILE A 5 33.09 31.66 23.70
CA ILE A 5 33.05 32.20 22.34
C ILE A 5 34.40 31.88 21.70
N LEU A 6 34.42 31.40 20.46
CA LEU A 6 35.59 31.49 19.54
C LEU A 6 35.07 31.37 18.11
N ALA A 7 34.98 32.43 17.42
CA ALA A 7 35.88 33.26 16.64
C ALA A 7 36.14 32.72 15.22
N VAL A 8 35.66 33.53 14.29
CA VAL A 8 35.76 33.51 12.82
C VAL A 8 37.22 33.73 12.38
N MET A 9 37.67 33.03 11.33
CA MET A 9 38.77 33.54 10.49
C MET A 9 38.38 33.49 9.01
N LEU A 10 38.30 34.69 8.45
CA LEU A 10 38.33 35.00 7.01
C LEU A 10 39.80 35.00 6.54
N ALA A 11 40.08 34.44 5.37
CA ALA A 11 41.25 34.80 4.59
C ALA A 11 40.87 34.89 3.11
N ALA A 12 41.14 36.03 2.55
CA ALA A 12 40.93 36.43 1.17
C ALA A 12 42.26 36.57 0.43
N PHE A 13 42.19 36.62 -0.90
CA PHE A 13 43.11 37.14 -1.92
C PHE A 13 44.09 36.18 -2.59
N GLY A 14 44.04 36.24 -3.93
CA GLY A 14 45.11 35.87 -4.85
C GLY A 14 44.64 35.79 -6.31
N SER A 15 44.58 36.95 -6.99
CA SER A 15 44.40 37.07 -8.44
C SER A 15 45.76 36.95 -9.15
N GLY A 16 45.83 36.28 -10.31
CA GLY A 16 46.97 36.29 -11.22
C GLY A 16 46.62 35.67 -12.58
N PRO A 17 47.19 36.13 -13.70
CA PRO A 17 46.50 36.24 -14.97
C PRO A 17 46.78 35.09 -15.98
N ALA A 18 46.00 35.16 -17.07
CA ALA A 18 45.89 34.29 -18.22
C ALA A 18 47.21 34.11 -19.03
N LEU A 19 47.35 32.94 -19.59
CA LEU A 19 48.09 32.73 -20.84
C LEU A 19 47.31 31.75 -21.74
N ALA A 20 46.96 32.24 -22.90
CA ALA A 20 46.33 31.48 -23.97
C ALA A 20 47.39 30.55 -24.63
N ASN A 21 46.98 29.34 -24.95
CA ASN A 21 47.63 28.57 -26.01
C ASN A 21 46.64 27.75 -26.79
N ALA A 22 46.58 27.96 -28.08
CA ALA A 22 45.73 27.29 -29.04
C ALA A 22 46.33 25.90 -29.36
N GLY A 23 45.50 24.88 -29.25
CA GLY A 23 45.80 23.53 -29.71
C GLY A 23 44.57 22.94 -30.37
N VAL A 24 44.61 22.87 -31.73
CA VAL A 24 43.63 22.20 -32.55
C VAL A 24 43.79 20.69 -32.34
N GLY A 25 42.76 20.08 -31.79
CA GLY A 25 42.60 18.63 -31.67
C GLY A 25 41.21 18.21 -32.08
N ALA A 26 41.08 17.64 -33.27
CA ALA A 26 39.84 16.99 -33.74
C ALA A 26 39.54 15.79 -32.85
N GLY A 27 38.60 15.94 -31.93
CA GLY A 27 38.04 14.86 -31.12
C GLY A 27 36.56 14.67 -31.52
N THR A 28 36.28 13.51 -32.05
CA THR A 28 35.00 12.97 -32.47
C THR A 28 33.93 13.24 -31.40
N GLY A 29 32.92 14.04 -31.77
CA GLY A 29 31.80 14.35 -30.92
C GLY A 29 30.96 13.11 -30.63
N GLU A 30 31.19 12.53 -29.50
CA GLU A 30 30.18 11.69 -28.84
C GLU A 30 29.13 12.64 -28.27
N ALA A 31 28.11 12.88 -29.12
CA ALA A 31 26.97 13.66 -28.73
C ALA A 31 26.38 13.02 -27.46
N ALA A 32 26.56 13.69 -26.33
CA ALA A 32 25.87 13.38 -25.11
C ALA A 32 24.36 13.28 -25.45
N ARG A 33 23.88 12.06 -25.51
CA ARG A 33 22.48 11.73 -25.73
C ARG A 33 21.75 12.37 -24.56
N ALA A 34 21.19 13.55 -24.75
CA ALA A 34 20.34 14.21 -23.77
C ALA A 34 19.29 13.17 -23.36
N GLN A 35 19.40 12.66 -22.14
CA GLN A 35 18.42 11.76 -21.58
C GLN A 35 17.09 12.52 -21.63
N ARG A 36 16.16 12.08 -22.48
CA ARG A 36 14.78 12.52 -22.40
C ARG A 36 14.36 12.39 -20.94
N PRO A 37 13.74 13.41 -20.33
CA PRO A 37 13.17 13.26 -19.00
C PRO A 37 12.29 12.02 -19.04
N ALA A 38 12.51 11.10 -18.10
CA ALA A 38 11.70 9.90 -17.99
C ALA A 38 10.23 10.35 -17.99
N SER A 39 9.43 9.80 -18.89
CA SER A 39 8.01 10.14 -18.96
C SER A 39 7.41 9.75 -17.58
N GLN A 40 6.79 10.71 -16.90
CA GLN A 40 6.14 10.47 -15.62
C GLN A 40 4.76 9.87 -15.85
N GLY A 41 4.34 8.98 -14.94
CA GLY A 41 2.96 8.56 -14.87
C GLY A 41 2.05 9.72 -14.49
N ARG A 42 0.76 9.52 -14.56
CA ARG A 42 -0.21 10.55 -14.21
C ARG A 42 -1.23 10.02 -13.23
N LEU A 43 -1.60 10.86 -12.27
CA LEU A 43 -2.69 10.62 -11.34
C LEU A 43 -3.96 11.27 -11.89
N GLU A 44 -5.00 10.46 -12.11
CA GLU A 44 -6.32 10.91 -12.57
C GLU A 44 -7.35 10.79 -11.46
N GLY A 45 -8.27 11.74 -11.40
CA GLY A 45 -9.30 11.81 -10.38
C GLY A 45 -9.21 13.09 -9.53
N PRO A 46 -9.97 13.16 -8.42
CA PRO A 46 -10.86 12.10 -7.94
C PRO A 46 -12.09 11.89 -8.83
N SER A 47 -12.52 10.63 -8.90
CA SER A 47 -13.85 10.27 -9.41
C SER A 47 -14.71 9.81 -8.24
N GLU A 48 -16.02 9.99 -8.31
CA GLU A 48 -16.95 9.54 -7.29
C GLU A 48 -17.61 8.22 -7.67
N LEU A 49 -17.84 7.37 -6.67
CA LEU A 49 -18.54 6.09 -6.78
C LEU A 49 -19.62 6.01 -5.71
N HIS A 50 -20.88 5.95 -6.12
CA HIS A 50 -22.01 5.63 -5.27
C HIS A 50 -22.15 4.12 -5.17
N SER A 51 -22.21 3.60 -3.93
CA SER A 51 -22.28 2.17 -3.72
C SER A 51 -23.72 1.68 -3.59
N ARG A 52 -24.03 0.58 -4.25
CA ARG A 52 -25.26 -0.18 -4.05
C ARG A 52 -25.12 -1.20 -2.92
N ILE A 53 -23.89 -1.65 -2.66
CA ILE A 53 -23.58 -2.58 -1.56
C ILE A 53 -23.61 -1.87 -0.21
N TYR A 54 -23.18 -0.59 -0.20
CA TYR A 54 -23.34 0.31 0.94
C TYR A 54 -24.27 1.48 0.57
N PRO A 55 -25.60 1.26 0.56
CA PRO A 55 -26.55 2.28 0.09
C PRO A 55 -26.41 3.60 0.86
N GLY A 56 -26.52 4.71 0.14
CA GLY A 56 -26.40 6.05 0.69
C GLY A 56 -24.98 6.50 0.96
N THR A 57 -23.98 5.74 0.52
CA THR A 57 -22.57 6.14 0.63
C THR A 57 -21.97 6.50 -0.73
N VAL A 58 -21.12 7.51 -0.72
CA VAL A 58 -20.26 7.92 -1.83
C VAL A 58 -18.80 7.83 -1.39
N ARG A 59 -17.90 7.48 -2.32
CA ARG A 59 -16.46 7.44 -2.10
C ARG A 59 -15.73 8.07 -3.26
N ARG A 60 -14.51 8.56 -3.01
CA ARG A 60 -13.61 9.05 -4.06
C ARG A 60 -12.58 8.00 -4.38
N TYR A 61 -12.19 7.94 -5.66
CA TYR A 61 -11.04 7.14 -6.07
C TYR A 61 -10.21 7.88 -7.11
N TRP A 62 -8.93 7.57 -7.11
CA TRP A 62 -7.93 8.05 -8.06
C TRP A 62 -7.31 6.86 -8.77
N VAL A 63 -6.85 7.09 -10.00
CA VAL A 63 -6.12 6.10 -10.79
C VAL A 63 -4.78 6.69 -11.20
N TYR A 64 -3.70 6.08 -10.71
CA TYR A 64 -2.37 6.34 -11.21
C TYR A 64 -2.10 5.46 -12.43
N VAL A 65 -1.77 6.07 -13.54
CA VAL A 65 -1.47 5.41 -14.81
C VAL A 65 0.03 5.54 -15.07
N PRO A 66 0.79 4.42 -15.09
CA PRO A 66 2.22 4.49 -15.34
C PRO A 66 2.53 5.02 -16.74
N ALA A 67 3.69 5.64 -16.91
CA ALA A 67 4.12 6.20 -18.20
C ALA A 67 4.18 5.15 -19.32
N GLU A 68 4.53 3.92 -18.98
CA GLU A 68 4.63 2.77 -19.90
C GLU A 68 3.29 2.05 -20.11
N TYR A 69 2.17 2.68 -19.76
CA TYR A 69 0.86 2.05 -19.91
C TYR A 69 0.55 1.72 -21.37
N VAL A 70 0.29 0.45 -21.64
CA VAL A 70 -0.12 -0.06 -22.94
C VAL A 70 -1.38 -0.93 -22.77
N PRO A 71 -2.54 -0.56 -23.34
CA PRO A 71 -3.79 -1.31 -23.16
C PRO A 71 -3.74 -2.78 -23.59
N THR A 72 -2.91 -3.11 -24.58
CA THR A 72 -2.73 -4.47 -25.10
C THR A 72 -1.76 -5.32 -24.26
N SER A 73 -1.03 -4.68 -23.33
CA SER A 73 -0.18 -5.34 -22.33
C SER A 73 -0.57 -4.84 -20.92
N PRO A 74 -1.67 -5.37 -20.35
CA PRO A 74 -2.20 -4.86 -19.10
C PRO A 74 -1.18 -4.85 -17.98
N PRO A 75 -0.97 -3.72 -17.27
CA PRO A 75 -0.02 -3.63 -16.16
C PRO A 75 -0.50 -4.43 -14.94
N ASN A 76 0.36 -4.55 -13.94
CA ASN A 76 -0.04 -4.99 -12.62
C ASN A 76 -1.07 -4.03 -12.01
N LEU A 77 -1.79 -4.48 -10.99
CA LEU A 77 -2.72 -3.66 -10.23
C LEU A 77 -2.24 -3.53 -8.77
N LEU A 78 -2.18 -2.31 -8.27
CA LEU A 78 -2.11 -1.99 -6.85
C LEU A 78 -3.38 -1.25 -6.44
N LEU A 79 -4.21 -1.84 -5.60
CA LEU A 79 -5.30 -1.16 -4.91
C LEU A 79 -4.84 -0.77 -3.51
N PHE A 80 -4.93 0.51 -3.14
CA PHE A 80 -4.51 0.98 -1.83
C PHE A 80 -5.61 1.78 -1.14
N GLN A 81 -5.88 1.45 0.11
CA GLN A 81 -6.93 2.03 0.91
C GLN A 81 -6.58 3.45 1.39
N ASP A 82 -7.60 4.17 1.89
CA ASP A 82 -7.45 5.56 2.34
C ASP A 82 -6.79 6.45 1.27
N GLY A 83 -7.38 6.42 0.06
CA GLY A 83 -6.83 7.03 -1.15
C GLY A 83 -6.44 8.50 -0.99
N GLN A 84 -7.16 9.29 -0.18
CA GLN A 84 -6.85 10.68 0.14
C GLN A 84 -5.47 10.82 0.81
N ARG A 85 -5.09 9.86 1.67
CA ARG A 85 -3.77 9.83 2.33
C ARG A 85 -2.70 9.23 1.42
N ALA A 86 -3.05 8.16 0.73
CA ALA A 86 -2.13 7.46 -0.16
C ALA A 86 -1.65 8.31 -1.33
N THR A 87 -2.50 9.21 -1.86
CA THR A 87 -2.18 10.10 -2.99
C THR A 87 -1.67 11.47 -2.59
N ASN A 88 -1.71 11.82 -1.30
CA ASN A 88 -1.27 13.14 -0.83
C ASN A 88 0.22 13.37 -1.15
N PRO A 89 0.59 14.36 -1.99
CA PRO A 89 1.96 14.59 -2.42
C PRO A 89 2.87 15.08 -1.28
N THR A 90 2.31 15.64 -0.22
CA THR A 90 3.03 16.11 0.96
C THR A 90 2.91 15.16 2.16
N GLY A 91 2.14 14.09 2.03
CA GLY A 91 1.99 13.05 3.05
C GLY A 91 3.17 12.07 3.09
N SER A 92 3.17 11.17 4.06
CA SER A 92 4.22 10.16 4.20
C SER A 92 4.18 9.13 3.05
N LEU A 93 3.01 8.60 2.72
CA LEU A 93 2.85 7.48 1.79
C LEU A 93 3.22 7.82 0.34
N ARG A 94 2.70 8.89 -0.22
CA ARG A 94 2.97 9.38 -1.60
C ARG A 94 3.08 8.25 -2.64
N VAL A 95 2.17 7.29 -2.58
CA VAL A 95 2.25 6.03 -3.36
C VAL A 95 2.43 6.27 -4.86
N PRO A 96 1.75 7.24 -5.51
CA PRO A 96 1.99 7.54 -6.92
C PRO A 96 3.44 7.91 -7.23
N ALA A 97 4.08 8.73 -6.39
CA ALA A 97 5.47 9.14 -6.57
C ALA A 97 6.45 7.96 -6.38
N VAL A 98 6.15 7.05 -5.45
CA VAL A 98 6.93 5.81 -5.26
C VAL A 98 6.80 4.90 -6.48
N LEU A 99 5.61 4.76 -7.03
CA LEU A 99 5.40 3.97 -8.26
C LEU A 99 6.16 4.57 -9.44
N ASP A 100 6.16 5.90 -9.60
CA ASP A 100 6.92 6.60 -10.64
C ASP A 100 8.43 6.34 -10.53
N ASP A 101 8.99 6.54 -9.34
CA ASP A 101 10.43 6.32 -9.10
C ASP A 101 10.84 4.87 -9.39
N LEU A 102 10.06 3.91 -8.92
CA LEU A 102 10.33 2.49 -9.14
C LEU A 102 10.18 2.09 -10.62
N ALA A 103 9.19 2.64 -11.32
CA ALA A 103 9.00 2.41 -12.75
C ALA A 103 10.15 3.01 -13.57
N ALA A 104 10.55 4.27 -13.30
CA ALA A 104 11.66 4.94 -13.98
C ALA A 104 12.99 4.16 -13.85
N ARG A 105 13.20 3.54 -12.68
CA ARG A 105 14.38 2.66 -12.43
C ARG A 105 14.18 1.23 -12.94
N LYS A 106 13.03 0.91 -13.52
CA LYS A 106 12.67 -0.47 -13.92
C LYS A 106 12.75 -1.47 -12.75
N ALA A 107 12.57 -0.98 -11.53
CA ALA A 107 12.67 -1.75 -10.30
C ALA A 107 11.40 -2.57 -9.99
N ILE A 108 10.30 -2.26 -10.64
CA ILE A 108 9.05 -3.03 -10.65
C ILE A 108 8.46 -3.09 -12.07
N PRO A 109 7.58 -4.06 -12.37
CA PRO A 109 6.79 -4.02 -13.59
C PRO A 109 5.86 -2.80 -13.66
N PRO A 110 5.43 -2.34 -14.85
CA PRO A 110 4.40 -1.31 -14.96
C PRO A 110 3.19 -1.68 -14.08
N THR A 111 2.78 -0.75 -13.22
CA THR A 111 1.72 -0.97 -12.21
C THR A 111 0.71 0.16 -12.26
N LEU A 112 -0.56 -0.18 -12.50
CA LEU A 112 -1.70 0.73 -12.34
C LEU A 112 -2.01 0.83 -10.84
N GLY A 113 -2.07 2.05 -10.31
CA GLY A 113 -2.49 2.30 -8.92
C GLY A 113 -3.96 2.71 -8.87
N VAL A 114 -4.74 2.10 -8.00
CA VAL A 114 -6.10 2.54 -7.66
C VAL A 114 -6.12 2.90 -6.19
N PHE A 115 -6.54 4.11 -5.86
CA PHE A 115 -6.55 4.66 -4.52
C PHE A 115 -7.98 5.03 -4.17
N VAL A 116 -8.55 4.45 -3.12
CA VAL A 116 -9.96 4.62 -2.81
C VAL A 116 -10.15 5.08 -1.37
N THR A 117 -11.05 6.05 -1.16
CA THR A 117 -11.51 6.39 0.20
C THR A 117 -12.52 5.37 0.68
N PRO A 118 -12.69 5.21 2.00
CA PRO A 118 -13.92 4.61 2.53
C PRO A 118 -15.14 5.43 2.08
N GLY A 119 -16.32 4.88 2.27
CA GLY A 119 -17.57 5.57 2.02
C GLY A 119 -17.84 6.69 3.03
N HIS A 120 -18.53 7.71 2.57
CA HIS A 120 -19.15 8.74 3.40
C HIS A 120 -20.65 8.79 3.12
N ARG A 121 -21.47 8.94 4.16
CA ARG A 121 -22.94 9.01 4.02
C ARG A 121 -23.35 10.39 3.51
N SER A 122 -23.46 10.52 2.21
CA SER A 122 -23.79 11.77 1.54
C SER A 122 -24.14 11.51 0.07
N GLU A 123 -24.88 12.43 -0.55
CA GLU A 123 -25.13 12.41 -2.01
C GLU A 123 -23.86 12.77 -2.81
N ARG A 124 -22.97 13.59 -2.24
CA ARG A 124 -21.70 13.98 -2.83
C ARG A 124 -20.61 13.88 -1.78
N TYR A 125 -19.42 13.47 -2.18
CA TYR A 125 -18.29 13.39 -1.27
C TYR A 125 -17.85 14.79 -0.80
N PRO A 126 -17.80 15.08 0.51
CA PRO A 126 -17.48 16.41 1.02
C PRO A 126 -16.01 16.78 0.73
N ASP A 127 -15.80 17.97 0.15
CA ASP A 127 -14.45 18.49 -0.15
C ASP A 127 -13.68 18.88 1.12
N ASP A 128 -14.39 19.30 2.15
CA ASP A 128 -13.85 19.75 3.43
C ASP A 128 -13.37 18.61 4.34
N LEU A 129 -13.68 17.35 4.01
CA LEU A 129 -13.08 16.20 4.71
C LEU A 129 -11.55 16.19 4.61
N GLY A 130 -10.97 16.67 3.50
CA GLY A 130 -9.53 16.70 3.31
C GLY A 130 -8.89 15.32 3.55
N MET A 131 -8.01 15.24 4.56
CA MET A 131 -7.33 14.00 4.98
C MET A 131 -8.08 13.24 6.07
N ASN A 132 -9.19 13.78 6.59
CA ASN A 132 -9.96 13.13 7.63
C ASN A 132 -10.62 11.83 7.13
N ASN A 133 -10.94 10.96 8.08
CA ASN A 133 -11.62 9.72 7.76
C ASN A 133 -13.11 10.00 7.45
N PRO A 134 -13.64 9.44 6.35
CA PRO A 134 -15.08 9.39 6.11
C PRO A 134 -15.82 8.63 7.21
N ASP A 135 -17.07 9.01 7.46
CA ASP A 135 -17.87 8.50 8.58
C ASP A 135 -18.22 7.01 8.48
N HIS A 136 -18.15 6.43 7.28
CA HIS A 136 -18.44 5.02 7.07
C HIS A 136 -17.19 4.11 7.14
N ARG A 137 -15.99 4.68 7.42
CA ARG A 137 -14.71 3.95 7.39
C ARG A 137 -14.70 2.73 8.30
N ALA A 138 -15.07 2.87 9.56
CA ALA A 138 -15.06 1.76 10.50
C ALA A 138 -16.06 0.65 10.10
N ALA A 139 -17.26 1.02 9.64
CA ALA A 139 -18.27 0.07 9.20
C ALA A 139 -17.83 -0.77 7.99
N GLU A 140 -17.01 -0.19 7.11
CA GLU A 140 -16.50 -0.87 5.92
C GLU A 140 -15.21 -1.64 6.20
N TYR A 141 -14.24 -1.01 6.87
CA TYR A 141 -12.89 -1.54 6.99
C TYR A 141 -12.71 -2.52 8.14
N ASP A 142 -13.37 -2.27 9.29
CA ASP A 142 -13.22 -3.11 10.47
C ASP A 142 -14.23 -4.29 10.47
N SER A 143 -15.10 -4.35 9.47
CA SER A 143 -16.01 -5.47 9.25
C SER A 143 -15.30 -6.64 8.58
N LEU A 144 -15.48 -7.85 9.15
CA LEU A 144 -14.94 -9.07 8.55
C LEU A 144 -15.92 -9.72 7.56
N THR A 145 -17.02 -9.03 7.19
CA THR A 145 -17.98 -9.52 6.19
C THR A 145 -17.41 -9.47 4.77
N ASP A 146 -18.14 -10.01 3.82
CA ASP A 146 -17.75 -9.99 2.40
C ASP A 146 -18.13 -8.69 1.67
N ASP A 147 -18.84 -7.79 2.34
CA ASP A 147 -19.43 -6.62 1.66
C ASP A 147 -18.39 -5.67 1.08
N TYR A 148 -17.27 -5.43 1.81
CA TYR A 148 -16.21 -4.59 1.28
C TYR A 148 -15.49 -5.23 0.08
N ALA A 149 -15.32 -6.56 0.10
CA ALA A 149 -14.80 -7.30 -1.06
C ALA A 149 -15.76 -7.20 -2.25
N ARG A 150 -17.06 -7.38 -2.03
CA ARG A 150 -18.08 -7.24 -3.08
C ARG A 150 -18.10 -5.82 -3.66
N MET A 151 -18.06 -4.77 -2.84
CA MET A 151 -17.98 -3.38 -3.30
C MET A 151 -16.71 -3.18 -4.16
N THR A 152 -15.58 -3.66 -3.68
CA THR A 152 -14.31 -3.58 -4.41
C THR A 152 -14.37 -4.28 -5.77
N LEU A 153 -14.86 -5.53 -5.79
CA LEU A 153 -14.82 -6.40 -6.97
C LEU A 153 -15.97 -6.17 -7.96
N GLN A 154 -17.15 -5.77 -7.47
CA GLN A 154 -18.36 -5.65 -8.29
C GLN A 154 -18.70 -4.19 -8.65
N GLU A 155 -18.13 -3.20 -7.95
CA GLU A 155 -18.42 -1.79 -8.20
C GLU A 155 -17.15 -1.00 -8.55
N LEU A 156 -16.13 -0.97 -7.68
CA LEU A 156 -14.94 -0.15 -7.88
C LEU A 156 -14.10 -0.61 -9.08
N LEU A 157 -13.65 -1.86 -9.08
CA LEU A 157 -12.78 -2.36 -10.15
C LEU A 157 -13.48 -2.37 -11.52
N PRO A 158 -14.78 -2.70 -11.66
CA PRO A 158 -15.50 -2.52 -12.91
C PRO A 158 -15.60 -1.05 -13.35
N ALA A 159 -15.75 -0.10 -12.42
CA ALA A 159 -15.75 1.33 -12.76
C ALA A 159 -14.38 1.78 -13.33
N VAL A 160 -13.28 1.34 -12.72
CA VAL A 160 -11.92 1.57 -13.23
C VAL A 160 -11.72 0.89 -14.60
N ALA A 161 -12.18 -0.35 -14.74
CA ALA A 161 -11.99 -1.16 -15.95
C ALA A 161 -12.72 -0.61 -17.20
N ARG A 162 -13.69 0.30 -17.05
CA ARG A 162 -14.31 1.01 -18.18
C ARG A 162 -13.29 1.83 -18.97
N ARG A 163 -12.25 2.31 -18.30
CA ARG A 163 -11.26 3.21 -18.91
C ARG A 163 -9.86 2.59 -18.95
N TRP A 164 -9.50 1.77 -17.96
CA TRP A 164 -8.14 1.30 -17.78
C TRP A 164 -8.09 -0.23 -17.73
N ARG A 165 -7.25 -0.83 -18.57
CA ARG A 165 -6.96 -2.26 -18.51
C ARG A 165 -5.88 -2.53 -17.47
N PHE A 166 -6.04 -3.60 -16.69
CA PHE A 166 -5.07 -4.12 -15.74
C PHE A 166 -5.14 -5.64 -15.71
N SER A 167 -4.13 -6.30 -15.15
CA SER A 167 -4.04 -7.76 -15.12
C SER A 167 -5.18 -8.39 -14.32
N ASN A 168 -5.70 -9.52 -14.80
CA ASN A 168 -6.63 -10.38 -14.08
C ASN A 168 -5.94 -11.51 -13.32
N ASP A 169 -4.62 -11.70 -13.49
CA ASP A 169 -3.84 -12.67 -12.74
C ASP A 169 -3.69 -12.21 -11.29
N PRO A 170 -4.18 -12.97 -10.28
CA PRO A 170 -4.08 -12.60 -8.88
C PRO A 170 -2.63 -12.37 -8.43
N LYS A 171 -1.65 -13.07 -8.98
CA LYS A 171 -0.22 -12.88 -8.70
C LYS A 171 0.30 -11.50 -9.17
N ARG A 172 -0.43 -10.85 -10.05
CA ARG A 172 -0.15 -9.51 -10.58
C ARG A 172 -1.06 -8.43 -9.98
N ARG A 173 -1.82 -8.78 -8.93
CA ARG A 173 -2.73 -7.85 -8.23
C ARG A 173 -2.37 -7.82 -6.75
N ALA A 174 -2.13 -6.62 -6.25
CA ALA A 174 -1.89 -6.35 -4.84
C ALA A 174 -2.97 -5.44 -4.27
N ILE A 175 -3.30 -5.65 -3.01
CA ILE A 175 -4.17 -4.79 -2.22
C ILE A 175 -3.45 -4.44 -0.93
N GLY A 176 -3.55 -3.18 -0.48
CA GLY A 176 -2.84 -2.74 0.72
C GLY A 176 -3.47 -1.53 1.39
N GLY A 177 -2.98 -1.24 2.57
CA GLY A 177 -3.41 -0.10 3.38
C GLY A 177 -2.71 -0.06 4.72
N THR A 178 -3.14 0.90 5.54
CA THR A 178 -2.64 1.12 6.89
C THR A 178 -3.77 0.99 7.91
N SER A 179 -3.49 0.45 9.10
CA SER A 179 -4.45 0.34 10.20
C SER A 179 -5.73 -0.43 9.78
N SER A 180 -6.91 0.16 9.93
CA SER A 180 -8.17 -0.42 9.42
C SER A 180 -8.13 -0.68 7.90
N GLY A 181 -7.41 0.15 7.12
CA GLY A 181 -7.21 -0.11 5.68
C GLY A 181 -6.40 -1.37 5.40
N ALA A 182 -5.49 -1.74 6.29
CA ALA A 182 -4.71 -2.97 6.18
C ALA A 182 -5.57 -4.21 6.44
N ILE A 183 -6.40 -4.22 7.50
CA ILE A 183 -7.30 -5.35 7.76
C ILE A 183 -8.38 -5.47 6.69
N ALA A 184 -8.91 -4.36 6.16
CA ALA A 184 -9.83 -4.40 5.02
C ALA A 184 -9.17 -5.07 3.80
N SER A 185 -7.93 -4.70 3.49
CA SER A 185 -7.15 -5.30 2.40
C SER A 185 -6.89 -6.79 2.63
N TRP A 186 -6.50 -7.16 3.84
CA TRP A 186 -6.36 -8.56 4.24
C TRP A 186 -7.67 -9.33 4.05
N THR A 187 -8.79 -8.79 4.57
CA THR A 187 -10.11 -9.44 4.49
C THR A 187 -10.52 -9.70 3.05
N VAL A 188 -10.32 -8.72 2.15
CA VAL A 188 -10.61 -8.88 0.72
C VAL A 188 -9.76 -10.00 0.11
N ALA A 189 -8.45 -9.97 0.28
CA ALA A 189 -7.56 -10.97 -0.33
C ALA A 189 -7.74 -12.35 0.29
N TRP A 190 -7.96 -12.43 1.60
CA TRP A 190 -8.16 -13.69 2.30
C TRP A 190 -9.47 -14.40 1.91
N ARG A 191 -10.52 -13.63 1.62
CA ARG A 191 -11.80 -14.15 1.11
C ARG A 191 -11.76 -14.46 -0.39
N HIS A 192 -11.03 -13.63 -1.17
CA HIS A 192 -10.96 -13.68 -2.63
C HIS A 192 -9.50 -13.77 -3.13
N PRO A 193 -8.77 -14.86 -2.79
CA PRO A 193 -7.38 -15.04 -3.24
C PRO A 193 -7.26 -15.17 -4.77
N GLU A 194 -8.35 -15.50 -5.46
CA GLU A 194 -8.45 -15.50 -6.92
C GLU A 194 -8.50 -14.08 -7.51
N ALA A 195 -8.84 -13.08 -6.69
CA ALA A 195 -8.90 -11.69 -7.10
C ALA A 195 -7.61 -10.92 -6.78
N PHE A 196 -7.00 -11.17 -5.61
CA PHE A 196 -5.77 -10.54 -5.14
C PHE A 196 -4.87 -11.58 -4.51
N GLY A 197 -3.71 -11.82 -5.12
CA GLY A 197 -2.70 -12.75 -4.61
C GLY A 197 -1.66 -12.11 -3.69
N ASN A 198 -1.67 -10.76 -3.54
CA ASN A 198 -0.66 -10.04 -2.77
C ASN A 198 -1.30 -9.04 -1.80
N VAL A 199 -0.80 -8.99 -0.56
CA VAL A 199 -1.28 -8.11 0.51
C VAL A 199 -0.14 -7.28 1.07
N ILE A 200 -0.37 -5.98 1.22
CA ILE A 200 0.49 -5.04 1.94
C ILE A 200 -0.26 -4.55 3.18
N SER A 201 0.23 -4.91 4.35
CA SER A 201 -0.41 -4.58 5.63
C SER A 201 0.57 -3.78 6.49
N PHE A 202 0.31 -2.50 6.65
CA PHE A 202 1.06 -1.62 7.54
C PHE A 202 0.24 -1.31 8.79
N ILE A 203 0.82 -1.49 9.97
CA ILE A 203 0.17 -1.25 11.27
C ILE A 203 -1.26 -1.82 11.34
N GLY A 204 -1.42 -3.07 10.90
CA GLY A 204 -2.74 -3.67 10.65
C GLY A 204 -3.59 -3.83 11.92
N SER A 205 -4.87 -3.44 11.84
CA SER A 205 -5.82 -3.51 12.97
C SER A 205 -6.34 -4.93 13.22
N TYR A 206 -5.42 -5.87 13.46
CA TYR A 206 -5.79 -7.27 13.80
C TYR A 206 -6.19 -7.42 15.27
N THR A 207 -6.81 -6.40 15.82
CA THR A 207 -7.30 -6.28 17.20
C THR A 207 -8.82 -6.42 17.26
N SER A 208 -9.41 -6.23 18.45
CA SER A 208 -10.86 -6.32 18.62
C SER A 208 -11.65 -5.09 18.15
N ILE A 209 -11.04 -4.16 17.38
CA ILE A 209 -11.67 -2.90 16.99
C ILE A 209 -13.01 -3.07 16.28
N GLY A 210 -13.22 -4.16 15.53
CA GLY A 210 -14.50 -4.49 14.87
C GLY A 210 -15.48 -5.27 15.75
N LEU A 211 -15.13 -5.63 17.00
CA LEU A 211 -15.98 -6.39 17.89
C LEU A 211 -17.20 -5.56 18.30
N GLN A 212 -18.38 -6.12 18.08
CA GLN A 212 -19.65 -5.58 18.57
C GLN A 212 -20.33 -6.60 19.46
N LEU A 213 -20.78 -6.16 20.62
CA LEU A 213 -21.50 -7.01 21.57
C LEU A 213 -23.01 -6.74 21.51
N LYS A 214 -23.79 -7.79 21.76
CA LYS A 214 -25.22 -7.70 22.05
C LYS A 214 -25.41 -7.27 23.53
N PRO A 215 -26.64 -6.88 23.93
CA PRO A 215 -26.91 -6.52 25.32
C PRO A 215 -26.59 -7.64 26.33
N ASP A 216 -26.60 -8.90 25.91
CA ASP A 216 -26.29 -10.06 26.75
C ASP A 216 -24.76 -10.34 26.84
N GLY A 217 -23.92 -9.47 26.25
CA GLY A 217 -22.46 -9.61 26.23
C GLY A 217 -21.92 -10.60 25.19
N THR A 218 -22.79 -11.27 24.43
CA THR A 218 -22.32 -12.15 23.34
C THR A 218 -21.95 -11.37 22.08
N PRO A 219 -20.96 -11.84 21.27
CA PRO A 219 -20.58 -11.15 20.05
C PRO A 219 -21.72 -11.07 19.02
N ARG A 220 -21.96 -9.86 18.51
CA ARG A 220 -22.76 -9.60 17.30
C ARG A 220 -21.88 -9.61 16.05
N ALA A 221 -20.67 -9.05 16.16
CA ALA A 221 -19.63 -9.07 15.14
C ALA A 221 -18.28 -9.30 15.81
N TYR A 222 -17.32 -9.82 15.06
CA TYR A 222 -15.99 -10.14 15.54
C TYR A 222 -14.97 -9.13 15.00
N GLY A 223 -13.91 -8.90 15.76
CA GLY A 223 -12.77 -8.09 15.37
C GLY A 223 -11.69 -8.88 14.64
N GLY A 224 -10.66 -8.18 14.21
CA GLY A 224 -9.53 -8.74 13.48
C GLY A 224 -8.69 -9.75 14.27
N ASP A 225 -8.78 -9.74 15.57
CA ASP A 225 -8.17 -10.68 16.52
C ASP A 225 -8.64 -12.14 16.34
N THR A 226 -9.71 -12.36 15.58
CA THR A 226 -10.14 -13.71 15.19
C THR A 226 -9.31 -14.33 14.08
N TYR A 227 -8.60 -13.54 13.26
CA TYR A 227 -7.85 -14.05 12.10
C TYR A 227 -6.75 -15.05 12.45
N PRO A 228 -5.92 -14.89 13.49
CA PRO A 228 -4.92 -15.90 13.83
C PRO A 228 -5.53 -17.29 14.06
N GLY A 229 -6.70 -17.34 14.70
CA GLY A 229 -7.44 -18.59 14.91
C GLY A 229 -8.03 -19.16 13.60
N LEU A 230 -8.58 -18.29 12.75
CA LEU A 230 -9.14 -18.68 11.46
C LEU A 230 -8.05 -19.23 10.51
N ILE A 231 -6.89 -18.58 10.44
CA ILE A 231 -5.75 -19.02 9.62
C ILE A 231 -5.31 -20.43 10.02
N ARG A 232 -5.17 -20.69 11.32
CA ARG A 232 -4.77 -22.01 11.84
C ARG A 232 -5.78 -23.12 11.55
N LYS A 233 -7.05 -22.78 11.42
CA LYS A 233 -8.17 -23.74 11.25
C LYS A 233 -8.71 -23.81 9.81
N SER A 234 -8.13 -23.04 8.87
CA SER A 234 -8.57 -23.01 7.49
C SER A 234 -7.52 -23.56 6.53
N SER A 235 -7.94 -23.97 5.34
CA SER A 235 -7.01 -24.29 4.28
C SER A 235 -6.15 -23.08 3.90
N ILE A 236 -4.89 -23.34 3.54
CA ILE A 236 -3.95 -22.30 3.10
C ILE A 236 -4.45 -21.68 1.79
N ARG A 237 -4.36 -20.35 1.72
CA ARG A 237 -4.64 -19.57 0.52
C ARG A 237 -3.34 -19.13 -0.15
N PRO A 238 -3.25 -19.09 -1.48
CA PRO A 238 -2.01 -18.76 -2.20
C PRO A 238 -1.73 -17.26 -2.16
N LEU A 239 -1.49 -16.71 -0.96
CA LEU A 239 -1.24 -15.29 -0.73
C LEU A 239 0.22 -15.01 -0.43
N ARG A 240 0.72 -13.90 -1.00
CA ARG A 240 1.97 -13.24 -0.62
C ARG A 240 1.64 -12.05 0.27
N ILE A 241 2.22 -11.97 1.46
CA ILE A 241 1.81 -11.04 2.51
C ILE A 241 3.02 -10.35 3.08
N PHE A 242 3.01 -9.03 3.08
CA PHE A 242 3.98 -8.21 3.81
C PHE A 242 3.30 -7.57 5.01
N LEU A 243 3.83 -7.83 6.21
CA LEU A 243 3.37 -7.24 7.47
C LEU A 243 4.40 -6.23 7.97
N GLN A 244 3.98 -5.02 8.34
CA GLN A 244 4.83 -4.07 9.06
C GLN A 244 4.08 -3.54 10.25
N ASP A 245 4.78 -3.40 11.37
CA ASP A 245 4.29 -2.74 12.57
C ASP A 245 5.43 -2.18 13.41
N GLY A 246 5.11 -1.27 14.33
CA GLY A 246 6.04 -0.64 15.26
C GLY A 246 5.83 -1.06 16.71
N ARG A 247 6.93 -1.20 17.47
CA ARG A 247 6.88 -1.59 18.90
C ARG A 247 6.16 -0.60 19.79
N ASN A 248 6.08 0.68 19.36
CA ASN A 248 5.40 1.74 20.07
C ASN A 248 4.02 2.04 19.46
N ASP A 249 3.42 1.07 18.77
CA ASP A 249 2.06 1.19 18.25
C ASP A 249 1.03 1.16 19.38
N LEU A 250 -0.24 1.39 19.06
CA LEU A 250 -1.34 1.51 20.01
C LEU A 250 -1.44 0.29 20.94
N ASP A 251 -1.70 0.59 22.22
CA ASP A 251 -2.15 -0.35 23.24
C ASP A 251 -3.31 0.30 23.98
N ASN A 252 -4.54 -0.15 23.72
CA ASN A 252 -5.76 0.45 24.23
C ASN A 252 -6.87 -0.61 24.44
N GLU A 253 -8.12 -0.16 24.65
CA GLU A 253 -9.28 -1.04 24.87
C GLU A 253 -9.57 -2.05 23.74
N HIS A 254 -9.03 -1.81 22.55
CA HIS A 254 -9.17 -2.75 21.43
C HIS A 254 -8.04 -3.79 21.37
N GLY A 255 -6.98 -3.62 22.14
CA GLY A 255 -5.83 -4.49 22.21
C GLY A 255 -4.51 -3.81 21.89
N ASN A 256 -3.45 -4.59 21.80
CA ASN A 256 -2.11 -4.16 21.43
C ASN A 256 -1.85 -4.48 19.96
N TRP A 257 -1.63 -3.46 19.13
CA TRP A 257 -1.45 -3.62 17.67
C TRP A 257 -0.21 -4.42 17.33
N PHE A 258 0.92 -4.11 17.98
CA PHE A 258 2.18 -4.79 17.69
C PHE A 258 2.10 -6.29 18.00
N LEU A 259 1.53 -6.67 19.15
CA LEU A 259 1.32 -8.09 19.50
C LEU A 259 0.33 -8.76 18.53
N ALA A 260 -0.72 -8.04 18.11
CA ALA A 260 -1.71 -8.58 17.18
C ALA A 260 -1.08 -8.88 15.80
N ASN A 261 -0.22 -8.00 15.27
CA ASN A 261 0.52 -8.24 14.04
C ASN A 261 1.53 -9.40 14.17
N GLN A 262 2.19 -9.53 15.32
CA GLN A 262 3.03 -10.70 15.60
C GLN A 262 2.23 -12.01 15.66
N GLN A 263 1.01 -11.99 16.23
CA GLN A 263 0.11 -13.14 16.23
C GLN A 263 -0.33 -13.53 14.82
N MET A 264 -0.57 -12.56 13.94
CA MET A 264 -0.84 -12.83 12.52
C MET A 264 0.33 -13.55 11.86
N LEU A 265 1.57 -13.04 12.02
CA LEU A 265 2.77 -13.69 11.50
C LEU A 265 2.88 -15.13 12.00
N LYS A 266 2.74 -15.33 13.33
CA LYS A 266 2.85 -16.66 13.93
C LYS A 266 1.76 -17.64 13.46
N ALA A 267 0.56 -17.14 13.14
CA ALA A 267 -0.48 -17.98 12.58
C ALA A 267 -0.17 -18.42 11.14
N LEU A 268 0.37 -17.52 10.30
CA LEU A 268 0.79 -17.81 8.93
C LEU A 268 1.98 -18.78 8.88
N GLU A 269 2.99 -18.57 9.74
CA GLU A 269 4.14 -19.48 9.91
C GLU A 269 3.69 -20.88 10.35
N TRP A 270 2.81 -20.95 11.34
CA TRP A 270 2.26 -22.20 11.82
C TRP A 270 1.50 -22.96 10.73
N ALA A 271 0.64 -22.26 9.99
CA ALA A 271 -0.11 -22.87 8.88
C ALA A 271 0.82 -23.44 7.81
N ASN A 272 1.92 -22.75 7.50
CA ASN A 272 2.94 -23.23 6.56
C ASN A 272 3.68 -24.47 7.09
N ALA A 273 4.04 -24.49 8.38
CA ALA A 273 4.75 -25.61 8.99
C ALA A 273 3.90 -26.89 9.02
N HIS A 274 2.59 -26.77 9.20
CA HIS A 274 1.65 -27.89 9.32
C HIS A 274 0.88 -28.21 8.03
N ALA A 275 1.27 -27.61 6.91
CA ALA A 275 0.55 -27.75 5.63
C ALA A 275 0.50 -29.20 5.13
N ASP A 276 1.56 -29.97 5.34
CA ASP A 276 1.66 -31.35 4.85
C ASP A 276 0.94 -32.34 5.76
N GLU A 277 0.91 -32.10 7.08
CA GLU A 277 0.30 -32.98 8.09
C GLU A 277 -1.22 -33.06 7.94
N GLU A 278 -1.87 -31.94 7.56
CA GLU A 278 -3.32 -31.84 7.48
C GLU A 278 -3.85 -32.04 6.05
N LYS A 279 -3.04 -32.58 5.13
CA LYS A 279 -3.38 -32.72 3.70
C LYS A 279 -3.85 -31.41 3.08
N ARG A 280 -3.37 -30.28 3.59
CA ARG A 280 -3.59 -28.94 3.03
C ARG A 280 -2.73 -28.77 1.77
N VAL A 281 -2.87 -29.74 0.85
CA VAL A 281 -2.07 -29.88 -0.37
C VAL A 281 -2.23 -28.61 -1.20
N GLY A 282 -1.13 -27.91 -1.46
CA GLY A 282 -1.13 -26.76 -2.37
C GLY A 282 -0.16 -25.67 -1.97
N ALA A 283 -0.65 -24.42 -2.05
CA ALA A 283 0.15 -23.25 -1.83
C ALA A 283 0.52 -23.05 -0.36
N ARG A 284 1.70 -22.48 -0.15
CA ARG A 284 2.12 -21.90 1.13
C ARG A 284 1.83 -20.40 1.12
N TYR A 285 1.62 -19.82 2.30
CA TYR A 285 1.70 -18.37 2.45
C TYR A 285 3.16 -17.93 2.21
N ASP A 286 3.35 -16.95 1.35
CA ASP A 286 4.64 -16.32 1.11
C ASP A 286 4.71 -15.06 1.96
N VAL A 287 5.37 -15.11 3.12
CA VAL A 287 5.29 -14.08 4.15
C VAL A 287 6.63 -13.41 4.34
N ASN A 288 6.61 -12.09 4.43
CA ASN A 288 7.71 -11.27 4.91
C ASN A 288 7.20 -10.21 5.89
N HIS A 289 8.07 -9.67 6.73
CA HIS A 289 7.69 -8.66 7.70
C HIS A 289 8.82 -7.69 8.00
N ALA A 290 8.46 -6.54 8.57
CA ALA A 290 9.38 -5.57 9.15
C ALA A 290 8.81 -5.06 10.48
N TRP A 291 9.54 -5.26 11.57
CA TRP A 291 9.22 -4.70 12.87
C TRP A 291 10.12 -3.50 13.14
N THR A 292 9.52 -2.35 13.44
CA THR A 292 10.21 -1.07 13.68
C THR A 292 10.05 -0.62 15.13
N ASP A 293 10.63 0.52 15.48
CA ASP A 293 10.38 1.20 16.76
C ASP A 293 9.32 2.31 16.63
N GLY A 294 8.57 2.32 15.52
CA GLY A 294 7.55 3.33 15.22
C GLY A 294 6.30 3.22 16.08
N ALA A 295 5.47 4.24 15.96
CA ALA A 295 4.14 4.33 16.56
C ALA A 295 3.04 4.12 15.49
N HIS A 296 1.77 4.32 15.86
CA HIS A 296 0.63 4.18 14.94
C HIS A 296 0.59 5.31 13.91
N SER A 297 1.44 5.21 12.89
CA SER A 297 1.53 6.21 11.82
C SER A 297 1.88 5.58 10.47
N ASP A 298 1.56 6.29 9.39
CA ASP A 298 1.89 5.87 8.03
C ASP A 298 3.42 5.92 7.74
N ALA A 299 4.22 6.55 8.60
CA ALA A 299 5.60 6.92 8.30
C ALA A 299 6.52 5.71 8.08
N ASP A 300 6.47 4.72 8.97
CA ASP A 300 7.37 3.55 8.90
C ASP A 300 7.04 2.66 7.71
N GLY A 301 5.74 2.41 7.47
CA GLY A 301 5.28 1.69 6.28
C GLY A 301 5.68 2.41 4.99
N ALA A 302 5.54 3.74 4.97
CA ALA A 302 5.92 4.58 3.85
C ALA A 302 7.43 4.52 3.56
N ALA A 303 8.27 4.55 4.61
CA ALA A 303 9.72 4.49 4.47
C ALA A 303 10.20 3.23 3.74
N ILE A 304 9.55 2.10 3.96
CA ILE A 304 9.90 0.80 3.37
C ILE A 304 9.04 0.43 2.14
N LEU A 305 8.05 1.24 1.78
CA LEU A 305 7.15 0.93 0.66
C LEU A 305 7.87 0.59 -0.65
N PRO A 306 9.00 1.26 -1.03
CA PRO A 306 9.77 0.87 -2.21
C PRO A 306 10.30 -0.57 -2.14
N GLU A 307 10.81 -1.03 -0.99
CA GLU A 307 11.28 -2.38 -0.78
C GLU A 307 10.13 -3.38 -0.82
N VAL A 308 9.02 -3.05 -0.19
CA VAL A 308 7.81 -3.87 -0.15
C VAL A 308 7.28 -4.11 -1.57
N LEU A 309 7.18 -3.07 -2.39
CA LEU A 309 6.72 -3.21 -3.78
C LEU A 309 7.68 -4.04 -4.63
N ARG A 310 9.00 -3.90 -4.46
CA ARG A 310 9.98 -4.79 -5.11
C ARG A 310 9.81 -6.24 -4.66
N TRP A 311 9.59 -6.49 -3.39
CA TRP A 311 9.38 -7.83 -2.86
C TRP A 311 8.07 -8.45 -3.34
N ILE A 312 7.00 -7.68 -3.37
CA ILE A 312 5.67 -8.12 -3.88
C ILE A 312 5.78 -8.59 -5.34
N TRP A 313 6.51 -7.85 -6.19
CA TRP A 313 6.61 -8.13 -7.62
C TRP A 313 7.87 -8.90 -8.04
N ARG A 314 8.66 -9.45 -7.09
CA ARG A 314 10.00 -10.04 -7.35
C ARG A 314 10.02 -11.15 -8.41
N ASP A 315 8.98 -11.99 -8.50
CA ASP A 315 8.94 -13.11 -9.46
C ASP A 315 8.69 -12.65 -10.91
N GLN A 316 8.20 -11.43 -11.07
CA GLN A 316 7.91 -10.85 -12.38
C GLN A 316 9.11 -10.08 -12.94
N GLN A 317 10.05 -9.71 -12.08
CA GLN A 317 11.31 -9.07 -12.48
C GLN A 317 12.28 -10.09 -13.08
N ARG A 318 12.25 -11.34 -12.64
CA ARG A 318 13.13 -12.43 -13.10
C ARG A 318 12.81 -12.94 -14.50
N ARG A 319 11.67 -12.56 -15.07
CA ARG A 319 11.19 -13.02 -16.39
C ARG A 319 11.50 -12.04 -17.53
N ARG A 320 12.21 -10.97 -17.24
CA ARG A 320 12.72 -9.97 -18.19
C ARG A 320 14.23 -10.11 -18.33
#